data_31a5e0d33364d37bf34c3c3786b1aed2
#
_entry.id   31a5e0d33364d37bf34c3c3786b1aed2
#
_cell.length_a   1.000
_cell.length_b   1.000
_cell.length_c   1.000
_cell.angle_alpha   90.00
_cell.angle_beta   90.00
_cell.angle_gamma   90.00
#
_symmetry.space_group_name_H-M   'P 1'
#
loop_
_entity.id
_entity.type
_entity.pdbx_description
1 polymer ?
#
loop_
_entity_poly.entity_id
_entity_poly.type
_entity_poly.pdbx_seq_one_letter_code
_entity_poly.pdbx_strand_id
1 'polypeptide(L)'
;MTNKFKAVWIGCLGAGLAVAAFGQEAPAPAALEFEPLPYAFDALEPYIDAQTMEIHYSRHHQGYFNNLVKAVAGTDMEGKPLEDLFTRMSQLPVSVRNNGGGHWNHTLFWKVMSPDGGGMPEGELGEAIEASFGSFDAFKAQFGAAAATRFGSGWAWLCMNADGSLFITSTPNQDNPLMDVADRQGTPIFGLDVWEHAYYLKYQNQRGSYVEAFWNVVNWPEVAARYAAAL
;
A
#
# COMPACT_ATOMS: atom_id res chain seq x y z
N MET A 1 -8.87 9.49 -95.64
CA MET A 1 -7.89 8.62 -94.95
C MET A 1 -8.03 8.81 -93.46
N THR A 2 -8.76 7.94 -92.80
CA THR A 2 -9.18 8.11 -91.40
C THR A 2 -8.58 6.97 -90.57
N ASN A 3 -7.64 7.30 -89.71
CA ASN A 3 -7.02 6.36 -88.82
C ASN A 3 -7.76 6.36 -87.48
N LYS A 4 -8.30 5.21 -87.10
CA LYS A 4 -8.99 4.99 -85.81
C LYS A 4 -7.98 4.43 -84.81
N PHE A 5 -7.70 5.17 -83.76
CA PHE A 5 -6.96 4.64 -82.61
C PHE A 5 -7.94 3.98 -81.63
N LYS A 6 -7.72 2.72 -81.35
CA LYS A 6 -8.41 1.97 -80.29
C LYS A 6 -7.68 2.23 -78.95
N ALA A 7 -8.40 2.75 -77.98
CA ALA A 7 -7.95 2.86 -76.60
C ALA A 7 -8.14 1.48 -75.88
N VAL A 8 -7.07 0.95 -75.30
CA VAL A 8 -7.08 -0.21 -74.44
C VAL A 8 -7.18 0.26 -72.98
N TRP A 9 -8.23 -0.18 -72.32
CA TRP A 9 -8.41 0.05 -70.87
C TRP A 9 -7.72 -1.10 -70.13
N ILE A 10 -6.67 -0.80 -69.30
CA ILE A 10 -6.08 -1.76 -68.38
C ILE A 10 -6.78 -1.50 -67.03
N GLY A 11 -7.61 -2.44 -66.60
CA GLY A 11 -8.20 -2.46 -65.28
C GLY A 11 -7.22 -2.85 -64.21
N CYS A 12 -6.85 -1.95 -63.31
CA CYS A 12 -6.13 -2.27 -62.10
C CYS A 12 -7.10 -2.85 -61.06
N LEU A 13 -6.98 -4.14 -60.78
CA LEU A 13 -7.58 -4.78 -59.58
C LEU A 13 -6.76 -4.35 -58.36
N GLY A 14 -7.28 -3.42 -57.56
CA GLY A 14 -6.78 -3.11 -56.23
C GLY A 14 -7.18 -4.21 -55.24
N ALA A 15 -6.23 -5.04 -54.85
CA ALA A 15 -6.41 -5.95 -53.70
C ALA A 15 -6.33 -5.11 -52.40
N GLY A 16 -7.48 -4.89 -51.79
CA GLY A 16 -7.54 -4.31 -50.45
C GLY A 16 -7.07 -5.33 -49.40
N LEU A 17 -5.90 -5.08 -48.82
CA LEU A 17 -5.46 -5.79 -47.64
C LEU A 17 -6.28 -5.28 -46.44
N ALA A 18 -7.21 -6.11 -45.96
CA ALA A 18 -7.87 -5.91 -44.66
C ALA A 18 -6.83 -6.17 -43.56
N VAL A 19 -6.35 -5.14 -42.92
CA VAL A 19 -5.53 -5.24 -41.70
C VAL A 19 -6.51 -5.58 -40.58
N ALA A 20 -6.52 -6.86 -40.15
CA ALA A 20 -7.18 -7.26 -38.93
C ALA A 20 -6.49 -6.57 -37.74
N ALA A 21 -7.14 -5.61 -37.15
CA ALA A 21 -6.74 -5.05 -35.86
C ALA A 21 -6.94 -6.16 -34.81
N PHE A 22 -5.85 -6.81 -34.40
CA PHE A 22 -5.83 -7.62 -33.20
C PHE A 22 -6.03 -6.65 -32.03
N GLY A 23 -7.28 -6.61 -31.50
CA GLY A 23 -7.57 -5.98 -30.24
C GLY A 23 -6.68 -6.63 -29.17
N GLN A 24 -5.74 -5.90 -28.63
CA GLN A 24 -5.00 -6.30 -27.44
C GLN A 24 -6.04 -6.36 -26.32
N GLU A 25 -6.43 -7.57 -25.92
CA GLU A 25 -7.25 -7.80 -24.73
C GLU A 25 -6.48 -7.17 -23.56
N ALA A 26 -7.13 -6.27 -22.82
CA ALA A 26 -6.54 -5.71 -21.61
C ALA A 26 -6.11 -6.85 -20.69
N PRO A 27 -4.94 -6.80 -20.05
CA PRO A 27 -4.50 -7.86 -19.15
C PRO A 27 -5.60 -8.09 -18.11
N ALA A 28 -5.90 -9.36 -17.85
CA ALA A 28 -6.86 -9.72 -16.82
C ALA A 28 -6.48 -9.03 -15.53
N PRO A 29 -7.44 -8.45 -14.79
CA PRO A 29 -7.15 -7.76 -13.54
C PRO A 29 -6.40 -8.70 -12.60
N ALA A 30 -5.34 -8.21 -11.97
CA ALA A 30 -4.54 -8.98 -11.05
C ALA A 30 -5.44 -9.47 -9.91
N ALA A 31 -5.48 -10.79 -9.72
CA ALA A 31 -6.20 -11.38 -8.58
C ALA A 31 -5.58 -10.83 -7.28
N LEU A 32 -6.44 -10.60 -6.27
CA LEU A 32 -5.96 -10.31 -4.92
C LEU A 32 -5.06 -11.45 -4.46
N GLU A 33 -3.86 -11.16 -4.02
CA GLU A 33 -2.89 -12.15 -3.55
C GLU A 33 -2.62 -11.98 -2.06
N PHE A 34 -2.54 -13.11 -1.35
CA PHE A 34 -2.07 -13.15 0.02
C PHE A 34 -0.58 -13.49 0.01
N GLU A 35 0.26 -12.45 0.01
CA GLU A 35 1.72 -12.60 -0.05
C GLU A 35 2.26 -13.30 1.21
N PRO A 36 3.27 -14.19 1.06
CA PRO A 36 3.93 -14.79 2.22
C PRO A 36 4.67 -13.73 3.04
N LEU A 37 4.76 -13.96 4.36
CA LEU A 37 5.58 -13.14 5.24
C LEU A 37 7.05 -13.22 4.79
N PRO A 38 7.78 -12.09 4.64
CA PRO A 38 9.15 -12.11 4.08
C PRO A 38 10.22 -12.63 5.04
N TYR A 39 9.88 -12.96 6.28
CA TYR A 39 10.76 -13.48 7.32
C TYR A 39 10.01 -14.43 8.26
N ALA A 40 10.74 -15.20 9.09
CA ALA A 40 10.17 -16.11 10.08
C ALA A 40 9.44 -15.35 11.20
N PHE A 41 8.49 -15.99 11.88
CA PHE A 41 7.71 -15.35 12.94
C PHE A 41 8.56 -14.85 14.12
N ASP A 42 9.68 -15.50 14.41
CA ASP A 42 10.63 -15.14 15.48
C ASP A 42 11.73 -14.16 15.04
N ALA A 43 11.77 -13.78 13.76
CA ALA A 43 12.86 -13.00 13.22
C ALA A 43 12.93 -11.55 13.74
N LEU A 44 11.84 -11.02 14.29
CA LEU A 44 11.78 -9.67 14.85
C LEU A 44 12.00 -9.63 16.38
N GLU A 45 12.31 -10.78 16.98
CA GLU A 45 12.73 -10.81 18.38
C GLU A 45 14.06 -10.04 18.58
N PRO A 46 14.27 -9.36 19.71
CA PRO A 46 13.39 -9.31 20.90
C PRO A 46 12.35 -8.19 20.86
N TYR A 47 12.13 -7.51 19.74
CA TYR A 47 11.28 -6.31 19.64
C TYR A 47 9.80 -6.62 19.45
N ILE A 48 9.48 -7.59 18.58
CA ILE A 48 8.12 -8.11 18.40
C ILE A 48 8.20 -9.63 18.60
N ASP A 49 7.35 -10.17 19.46
CA ASP A 49 7.41 -11.59 19.83
C ASP A 49 6.80 -12.50 18.74
N ALA A 50 7.33 -13.71 18.64
CA ALA A 50 6.95 -14.71 17.65
C ALA A 50 5.45 -15.04 17.68
N GLN A 51 4.85 -15.10 18.87
CA GLN A 51 3.42 -15.41 19.03
C GLN A 51 2.55 -14.27 18.46
N THR A 52 2.92 -13.02 18.72
CA THR A 52 2.28 -11.85 18.11
C THR A 52 2.36 -11.94 16.60
N MET A 53 3.55 -12.21 16.03
CA MET A 53 3.74 -12.28 14.58
C MET A 53 2.91 -13.40 13.94
N GLU A 54 2.89 -14.60 14.54
CA GLU A 54 2.10 -15.73 14.05
C GLU A 54 0.59 -15.39 14.02
N ILE A 55 0.06 -14.88 15.13
CA ILE A 55 -1.37 -14.56 15.26
C ILE A 55 -1.73 -13.38 14.33
N HIS A 56 -0.90 -12.36 14.31
CA HIS A 56 -1.14 -11.14 13.54
C HIS A 56 -1.18 -11.42 12.03
N TYR A 57 -0.23 -12.22 11.52
CA TYR A 57 -0.22 -12.63 10.11
C TYR A 57 -1.28 -13.70 9.81
N SER A 58 -1.27 -14.84 10.54
CA SER A 58 -2.05 -16.02 10.18
C SER A 58 -3.54 -15.93 10.56
N ARG A 59 -3.93 -14.99 11.44
CA ARG A 59 -5.32 -14.82 11.90
C ARG A 59 -5.90 -13.48 11.49
N HIS A 60 -5.22 -12.37 11.86
CA HIS A 60 -5.74 -11.03 11.54
C HIS A 60 -5.60 -10.71 10.06
N HIS A 61 -4.39 -10.69 9.50
CA HIS A 61 -4.18 -10.35 8.08
C HIS A 61 -4.87 -11.34 7.14
N GLN A 62 -4.69 -12.65 7.36
CA GLN A 62 -5.37 -13.67 6.57
C GLN A 62 -6.91 -13.57 6.68
N GLY A 63 -7.42 -13.19 7.85
CA GLY A 63 -8.84 -12.94 8.05
C GLY A 63 -9.35 -11.77 7.20
N TYR A 64 -8.63 -10.64 7.19
CA TYR A 64 -8.95 -9.51 6.32
C TYR A 64 -8.93 -9.90 4.84
N PHE A 65 -7.90 -10.59 4.39
CA PHE A 65 -7.82 -11.08 3.01
C PHE A 65 -9.00 -11.96 2.63
N ASN A 66 -9.29 -13.00 3.42
CA ASN A 66 -10.38 -13.94 3.15
C ASN A 66 -11.76 -13.25 3.12
N ASN A 67 -11.98 -12.28 4.01
CA ASN A 67 -13.22 -11.52 4.07
C ASN A 67 -13.34 -10.51 2.93
N LEU A 68 -12.23 -9.90 2.50
CA LEU A 68 -12.19 -9.02 1.33
C LEU A 68 -12.58 -9.80 0.06
N VAL A 69 -11.94 -10.95 -0.19
CA VAL A 69 -12.26 -11.81 -1.33
C VAL A 69 -13.76 -12.12 -1.39
N LYS A 70 -14.36 -12.47 -0.24
CA LYS A 70 -15.82 -12.71 -0.15
C LYS A 70 -16.65 -11.45 -0.42
N ALA A 71 -16.17 -10.29 0.05
CA ALA A 71 -16.92 -9.04 -0.05
C ALA A 71 -16.96 -8.47 -1.47
N VAL A 72 -15.94 -8.77 -2.30
CA VAL A 72 -15.86 -8.27 -3.68
C VAL A 72 -16.36 -9.29 -4.72
N ALA A 73 -16.45 -10.57 -4.36
CA ALA A 73 -16.82 -11.65 -5.29
C ALA A 73 -18.17 -11.38 -5.98
N GLY A 74 -18.21 -11.48 -7.30
CA GLY A 74 -19.40 -11.27 -8.13
C GLY A 74 -19.87 -9.80 -8.20
N THR A 75 -19.07 -8.84 -7.72
CA THR A 75 -19.37 -7.40 -7.78
C THR A 75 -18.50 -6.71 -8.83
N ASP A 76 -18.81 -5.44 -9.13
CA ASP A 76 -17.97 -4.58 -9.97
C ASP A 76 -16.59 -4.22 -9.36
N MET A 77 -16.35 -4.61 -8.13
CA MET A 77 -15.08 -4.43 -7.41
C MET A 77 -14.13 -5.61 -7.59
N GLU A 78 -14.63 -6.76 -8.01
CA GLU A 78 -13.80 -7.95 -8.21
C GLU A 78 -12.69 -7.68 -9.24
N GLY A 79 -11.45 -8.01 -8.87
CA GLY A 79 -10.27 -7.82 -9.72
C GLY A 79 -9.79 -6.37 -9.87
N LYS A 80 -10.40 -5.40 -9.20
CA LYS A 80 -9.88 -4.02 -9.21
C LYS A 80 -8.76 -3.84 -8.18
N PRO A 81 -7.74 -3.03 -8.50
CA PRO A 81 -6.74 -2.60 -7.51
C PRO A 81 -7.41 -1.96 -6.29
N LEU A 82 -6.90 -2.24 -5.09
CA LEU A 82 -7.45 -1.66 -3.85
C LEU A 82 -7.31 -0.13 -3.83
N GLU A 83 -6.24 0.40 -4.38
CA GLU A 83 -5.98 1.83 -4.47
C GLU A 83 -7.09 2.56 -5.26
N ASP A 84 -7.63 1.95 -6.32
CA ASP A 84 -8.76 2.48 -7.07
C ASP A 84 -10.05 2.49 -6.22
N LEU A 85 -10.24 1.46 -5.41
CA LEU A 85 -11.40 1.37 -4.50
C LEU A 85 -11.29 2.41 -3.36
N PHE A 86 -10.09 2.67 -2.87
CA PHE A 86 -9.86 3.63 -1.78
C PHE A 86 -10.27 5.06 -2.16
N THR A 87 -10.14 5.45 -3.43
CA THR A 87 -10.54 6.80 -3.89
C THR A 87 -12.06 7.08 -3.77
N ARG A 88 -12.86 6.05 -3.56
CA ARG A 88 -14.33 6.14 -3.41
C ARG A 88 -14.87 5.31 -2.25
N MET A 89 -14.06 5.06 -1.25
CA MET A 89 -14.39 4.17 -0.13
C MET A 89 -15.64 4.61 0.65
N SER A 90 -15.92 5.91 0.70
CA SER A 90 -17.16 6.48 1.28
C SER A 90 -18.44 5.94 0.66
N GLN A 91 -18.37 5.42 -0.58
CA GLN A 91 -19.52 4.91 -1.34
C GLN A 91 -19.59 3.37 -1.33
N LEU A 92 -18.60 2.69 -0.76
CA LEU A 92 -18.47 1.24 -0.78
C LEU A 92 -18.98 0.61 0.53
N PRO A 93 -19.31 -0.70 0.51
CA PRO A 93 -19.70 -1.40 1.73
C PRO A 93 -18.62 -1.35 2.81
N VAL A 94 -19.02 -1.21 4.06
CA VAL A 94 -18.12 -1.20 5.23
C VAL A 94 -17.24 -2.47 5.29
N SER A 95 -17.75 -3.61 4.82
CA SER A 95 -16.98 -4.85 4.71
C SER A 95 -15.78 -4.71 3.77
N VAL A 96 -15.90 -3.97 2.65
CA VAL A 96 -14.80 -3.68 1.73
C VAL A 96 -13.84 -2.69 2.37
N ARG A 97 -14.32 -1.62 3.01
CA ARG A 97 -13.51 -0.64 3.74
C ARG A 97 -12.62 -1.30 4.79
N ASN A 98 -13.23 -2.07 5.70
CA ASN A 98 -12.50 -2.66 6.81
C ASN A 98 -11.53 -3.77 6.34
N ASN A 99 -11.97 -4.64 5.44
CA ASN A 99 -11.16 -5.78 5.01
C ASN A 99 -10.15 -5.40 3.91
N GLY A 100 -10.52 -4.49 3.00
CA GLY A 100 -9.60 -3.93 2.00
C GLY A 100 -8.50 -3.10 2.65
N GLY A 101 -8.87 -2.21 3.56
CA GLY A 101 -7.89 -1.46 4.36
C GLY A 101 -7.02 -2.39 5.19
N GLY A 102 -7.63 -3.36 5.90
CA GLY A 102 -6.90 -4.32 6.71
C GLY A 102 -5.88 -5.12 5.89
N HIS A 103 -6.27 -5.63 4.73
CA HIS A 103 -5.35 -6.37 3.87
C HIS A 103 -4.21 -5.48 3.34
N TRP A 104 -4.51 -4.31 2.80
CA TRP A 104 -3.52 -3.38 2.26
C TRP A 104 -2.53 -2.88 3.31
N ASN A 105 -3.05 -2.45 4.47
CA ASN A 105 -2.24 -1.92 5.57
C ASN A 105 -1.23 -2.96 6.07
N HIS A 106 -1.67 -4.20 6.25
CA HIS A 106 -0.80 -5.28 6.72
C HIS A 106 0.22 -5.71 5.66
N THR A 107 -0.15 -5.71 4.36
CA THR A 107 0.80 -5.98 3.28
C THR A 107 1.94 -4.97 3.28
N LEU A 108 1.64 -3.67 3.49
CA LEU A 108 2.66 -2.65 3.67
C LEU A 108 3.48 -2.89 4.95
N PHE A 109 2.80 -3.18 6.07
CA PHE A 109 3.42 -3.31 7.39
C PHE A 109 4.51 -4.37 7.43
N TRP A 110 4.26 -5.54 6.83
CA TRP A 110 5.27 -6.61 6.78
C TRP A 110 6.52 -6.20 6.01
N LYS A 111 6.38 -5.42 4.94
CA LYS A 111 7.50 -4.99 4.07
C LYS A 111 8.34 -3.89 4.72
N VAL A 112 7.73 -3.02 5.52
CA VAL A 112 8.45 -1.93 6.21
C VAL A 112 9.15 -2.36 7.50
N MET A 113 9.11 -3.66 7.82
CA MET A 113 9.89 -4.28 8.90
C MET A 113 10.94 -5.24 8.34
N SER A 114 12.04 -5.42 9.07
CA SER A 114 13.12 -6.34 8.72
C SER A 114 13.84 -6.81 9.99
N PRO A 115 14.29 -8.08 10.05
CA PRO A 115 15.20 -8.53 11.10
C PRO A 115 16.55 -7.79 11.10
N ASP A 116 16.97 -7.27 9.93
CA ASP A 116 18.17 -6.45 9.77
C ASP A 116 17.84 -4.94 9.78
N GLY A 117 16.69 -4.57 10.36
CA GLY A 117 16.17 -3.21 10.40
C GLY A 117 16.82 -2.32 11.46
N GLY A 118 16.25 -1.14 11.62
CA GLY A 118 16.71 -0.14 12.59
C GLY A 118 17.65 0.91 11.99
N GLY A 119 18.29 1.68 12.86
CA GLY A 119 19.11 2.81 12.42
C GLY A 119 18.29 4.02 11.97
N MET A 120 18.75 4.71 10.94
CA MET A 120 18.11 5.90 10.38
C MET A 120 18.07 5.83 8.84
N PRO A 121 17.12 6.52 8.19
CA PRO A 121 17.08 6.60 6.74
C PRO A 121 18.26 7.43 6.20
N GLU A 122 18.78 7.03 5.05
CA GLU A 122 19.86 7.72 4.34
C GLU A 122 19.34 8.23 2.98
N GLY A 123 20.18 9.03 2.29
CA GLY A 123 19.91 9.54 0.95
C GLY A 123 18.67 10.45 0.88
N GLU A 124 17.96 10.40 -0.24
CA GLU A 124 16.82 11.31 -0.52
C GLU A 124 15.71 11.24 0.53
N LEU A 125 15.41 10.06 1.08
CA LEU A 125 14.44 9.94 2.16
C LEU A 125 14.92 10.62 3.45
N GLY A 126 16.20 10.46 3.81
CA GLY A 126 16.79 11.12 4.97
C GLY A 126 16.71 12.65 4.85
N GLU A 127 17.09 13.18 3.68
CA GLU A 127 17.00 14.61 3.36
C GLU A 127 15.55 15.14 3.40
N ALA A 128 14.60 14.37 2.86
CA ALA A 128 13.19 14.74 2.89
C ALA A 128 12.61 14.75 4.32
N ILE A 129 13.04 13.82 5.17
CA ILE A 129 12.67 13.79 6.60
C ILE A 129 13.26 15.03 7.32
N GLU A 130 14.53 15.35 7.09
CA GLU A 130 15.14 16.56 7.68
C GLU A 130 14.45 17.83 7.19
N ALA A 131 14.16 17.94 5.91
CA ALA A 131 13.46 19.10 5.34
C ALA A 131 12.04 19.26 5.90
N SER A 132 11.31 18.16 6.12
CA SER A 132 9.91 18.20 6.56
C SER A 132 9.75 18.34 8.08
N PHE A 133 10.69 17.80 8.87
CA PHE A 133 10.55 17.70 10.34
C PHE A 133 11.68 18.38 11.11
N GLY A 134 12.74 18.82 10.43
CA GLY A 134 13.90 19.50 11.03
C GLY A 134 15.02 18.55 11.49
N SER A 135 14.69 17.32 11.87
CA SER A 135 15.64 16.24 12.17
C SER A 135 14.95 14.88 12.23
N PHE A 136 15.73 13.81 12.18
CA PHE A 136 15.21 12.44 12.38
C PHE A 136 14.62 12.25 13.80
N ASP A 137 15.23 12.82 14.83
CA ASP A 137 14.70 12.75 16.19
C ASP A 137 13.36 13.50 16.34
N ALA A 138 13.23 14.65 15.69
CA ALA A 138 11.96 15.36 15.66
C ALA A 138 10.87 14.60 14.89
N PHE A 139 11.23 13.93 13.79
CA PHE A 139 10.33 13.01 13.09
C PHE A 139 9.88 11.87 14.00
N LYS A 140 10.82 11.15 14.65
CA LYS A 140 10.49 10.06 15.59
C LYS A 140 9.56 10.52 16.70
N ALA A 141 9.82 11.69 17.29
CA ALA A 141 8.98 12.24 18.34
C ALA A 141 7.56 12.55 17.85
N GLN A 142 7.41 13.16 16.67
CA GLN A 142 6.10 13.47 16.09
C GLN A 142 5.34 12.20 15.68
N PHE A 143 6.02 11.23 15.06
CA PHE A 143 5.43 9.95 14.68
C PHE A 143 5.00 9.16 15.92
N GLY A 144 5.85 9.08 16.94
CA GLY A 144 5.55 8.43 18.21
C GLY A 144 4.35 9.08 18.91
N ALA A 145 4.23 10.40 18.87
CA ALA A 145 3.08 11.13 19.41
C ALA A 145 1.79 10.77 18.64
N ALA A 146 1.82 10.70 17.31
CA ALA A 146 0.67 10.31 16.49
C ALA A 146 0.24 8.86 16.81
N ALA A 147 1.20 7.94 16.96
CA ALA A 147 0.95 6.54 17.33
C ALA A 147 0.35 6.42 18.75
N ALA A 148 0.91 7.12 19.72
CA ALA A 148 0.46 7.06 21.12
C ALA A 148 -0.92 7.69 21.34
N THR A 149 -1.20 8.80 20.65
CA THR A 149 -2.45 9.56 20.80
C THR A 149 -3.60 9.04 19.94
N ARG A 150 -3.36 8.09 19.01
CA ARG A 150 -4.46 7.43 18.28
C ARG A 150 -5.36 6.71 19.27
N PHE A 151 -6.52 7.29 19.54
CA PHE A 151 -7.48 6.71 20.47
C PHE A 151 -8.09 5.42 19.91
N GLY A 152 -8.05 4.35 20.69
CA GLY A 152 -8.52 3.03 20.27
C GLY A 152 -7.60 2.36 19.25
N SER A 153 -8.19 1.58 18.36
CA SER A 153 -7.50 0.88 17.27
C SER A 153 -7.25 1.80 16.09
N GLY A 154 -6.13 1.63 15.42
CA GLY A 154 -5.78 2.39 14.22
C GLY A 154 -4.32 2.27 13.82
N TRP A 155 -3.87 3.24 13.06
CA TRP A 155 -2.54 3.27 12.44
C TRP A 155 -1.93 4.66 12.55
N ALA A 156 -0.61 4.71 12.69
CA ALA A 156 0.18 5.94 12.46
C ALA A 156 0.90 5.82 11.12
N TRP A 157 1.00 6.94 10.39
CA TRP A 157 1.51 6.97 9.02
C TRP A 157 2.51 8.08 8.80
N LEU A 158 3.58 7.77 8.04
CA LEU A 158 4.36 8.76 7.31
C LEU A 158 3.87 8.74 5.86
N CYS A 159 3.44 9.90 5.38
CA CYS A 159 2.89 10.05 4.03
C CYS A 159 3.64 11.12 3.25
N MET A 160 3.59 11.00 1.93
CA MET A 160 4.06 12.01 1.00
C MET A 160 2.88 12.78 0.39
N ASN A 161 3.01 14.10 0.34
CA ASN A 161 2.15 15.00 -0.43
C ASN A 161 2.52 14.95 -1.93
N ALA A 162 1.65 15.47 -2.79
CA ALA A 162 1.88 15.54 -4.23
C ALA A 162 3.11 16.41 -4.64
N ASP A 163 3.61 17.27 -3.75
CA ASP A 163 4.80 18.09 -3.95
C ASP A 163 6.09 17.44 -3.44
N GLY A 164 6.02 16.17 -3.00
CA GLY A 164 7.16 15.40 -2.46
C GLY A 164 7.46 15.66 -0.97
N SER A 165 6.82 16.64 -0.34
CA SER A 165 6.99 16.90 1.10
C SER A 165 6.34 15.81 1.94
N LEU A 166 6.88 15.56 3.15
CA LEU A 166 6.41 14.52 4.04
C LEU A 166 5.53 15.07 5.16
N PHE A 167 4.58 14.26 5.60
CA PHE A 167 3.75 14.58 6.77
C PHE A 167 3.39 13.32 7.56
N ILE A 168 3.04 13.53 8.83
CA ILE A 168 2.55 12.49 9.72
C ILE A 168 1.05 12.63 9.91
N THR A 169 0.34 11.50 9.92
CA THR A 169 -1.09 11.43 10.25
C THR A 169 -1.39 10.12 10.98
N SER A 170 -2.62 9.98 11.47
CA SER A 170 -3.11 8.72 12.01
C SER A 170 -4.56 8.49 11.58
N THR A 171 -4.95 7.23 11.37
CA THR A 171 -6.29 6.84 10.95
C THR A 171 -6.91 5.84 11.93
N PRO A 172 -8.23 5.86 12.11
CA PRO A 172 -8.93 4.88 12.96
C PRO A 172 -9.07 3.53 12.24
N ASN A 173 -9.20 2.48 13.02
CA ASN A 173 -9.52 1.13 12.56
C ASN A 173 -8.56 0.67 11.44
N GLN A 174 -9.11 0.26 10.28
CA GLN A 174 -8.31 -0.14 9.13
C GLN A 174 -8.30 0.90 7.99
N ASP A 175 -8.74 2.12 8.27
CA ASP A 175 -8.61 3.22 7.32
C ASP A 175 -7.14 3.54 7.07
N ASN A 176 -6.85 4.04 5.87
CA ASN A 176 -5.53 4.52 5.49
C ASN A 176 -5.61 5.84 4.71
N PRO A 177 -4.48 6.58 4.57
CA PRO A 177 -4.47 7.89 3.92
C PRO A 177 -4.78 7.91 2.42
N LEU A 178 -4.92 6.76 1.74
CA LEU A 178 -5.38 6.68 0.36
C LEU A 178 -6.92 6.79 0.26
N MET A 179 -7.63 6.54 1.36
CA MET A 179 -9.08 6.52 1.36
C MET A 179 -9.66 7.93 1.35
N ASP A 180 -10.73 8.14 0.57
CA ASP A 180 -11.50 9.40 0.54
C ASP A 180 -12.20 9.75 1.86
N VAL A 181 -12.23 8.81 2.81
CA VAL A 181 -12.75 8.98 4.18
C VAL A 181 -11.69 9.39 5.20
N ALA A 182 -10.42 9.47 4.80
CA ALA A 182 -9.34 9.90 5.69
C ALA A 182 -9.36 11.41 5.90
N ASP A 183 -9.14 11.87 7.14
CA ASP A 183 -9.09 13.30 7.49
C ASP A 183 -7.97 14.04 6.71
N ARG A 184 -6.87 13.34 6.44
CA ARG A 184 -5.77 13.81 5.61
C ARG A 184 -5.32 12.72 4.66
N GLN A 185 -5.40 13.00 3.36
CA GLN A 185 -4.98 12.10 2.30
C GLN A 185 -3.53 12.35 1.87
N GLY A 186 -2.87 11.31 1.39
CA GLY A 186 -1.52 11.32 0.85
C GLY A 186 -1.05 9.90 0.56
N THR A 187 0.13 9.74 -0.03
CA THR A 187 0.71 8.43 -0.33
C THR A 187 1.45 7.88 0.89
N PRO A 188 0.94 6.81 1.56
CA PRO A 188 1.63 6.23 2.70
C PRO A 188 2.91 5.52 2.25
N ILE A 189 4.05 5.90 2.82
CA ILE A 189 5.35 5.26 2.58
C ILE A 189 5.81 4.42 3.77
N PHE A 190 5.25 4.68 4.96
CA PHE A 190 5.55 3.96 6.18
C PHE A 190 4.34 3.98 7.10
N GLY A 191 4.08 2.87 7.81
CA GLY A 191 2.94 2.75 8.71
C GLY A 191 3.26 1.88 9.92
N LEU A 192 2.61 2.19 11.05
CA LEU A 192 2.69 1.44 12.30
C LEU A 192 1.28 1.07 12.75
N ASP A 193 1.05 -0.22 12.92
CA ASP A 193 -0.17 -0.75 13.52
C ASP A 193 -0.18 -0.46 15.03
N VAL A 194 -1.21 0.25 15.50
CA VAL A 194 -1.44 0.52 16.92
C VAL A 194 -2.72 -0.11 17.45
N TRP A 195 -3.28 -1.10 16.71
CA TRP A 195 -4.24 -2.03 17.28
C TRP A 195 -3.60 -2.82 18.40
N GLU A 196 -4.33 -3.11 19.46
CA GLU A 196 -3.77 -3.86 20.59
C GLU A 196 -3.27 -5.25 20.20
N HIS A 197 -3.83 -5.89 19.17
CA HIS A 197 -3.36 -7.18 18.69
C HIS A 197 -1.90 -7.14 18.16
N ALA A 198 -1.39 -5.97 17.79
CA ALA A 198 -0.03 -5.82 17.29
C ALA A 198 1.04 -5.84 18.40
N TYR A 199 0.65 -5.64 19.67
CA TYR A 199 1.63 -5.46 20.74
C TYR A 199 1.21 -6.00 22.11
N TYR A 200 -0.04 -6.36 22.35
CA TYR A 200 -0.56 -6.62 23.69
C TYR A 200 0.09 -7.82 24.39
N LEU A 201 0.43 -8.88 23.66
CA LEU A 201 1.06 -10.08 24.25
C LEU A 201 2.39 -9.75 24.92
N LYS A 202 3.20 -8.87 24.33
CA LYS A 202 4.51 -8.50 24.85
C LYS A 202 4.48 -7.22 25.70
N TYR A 203 3.77 -6.20 25.25
CA TYR A 203 3.81 -4.85 25.86
C TYR A 203 2.57 -4.52 26.68
N GLN A 204 1.50 -5.31 26.55
CA GLN A 204 0.22 -5.09 27.22
C GLN A 204 -0.29 -3.64 27.02
N ASN A 205 -0.62 -2.91 28.07
CA ASN A 205 -1.09 -1.53 27.97
C ASN A 205 0.01 -0.49 27.66
N GLN A 206 1.25 -0.93 27.49
CA GLN A 206 2.40 -0.03 27.27
C GLN A 206 2.64 0.22 25.77
N ARG A 207 1.66 0.81 25.06
CA ARG A 207 1.79 1.16 23.63
C ARG A 207 3.05 1.98 23.35
N GLY A 208 3.43 2.92 24.22
CA GLY A 208 4.64 3.72 24.04
C GLY A 208 5.91 2.89 23.99
N SER A 209 6.03 1.83 24.81
CA SER A 209 7.17 0.91 24.79
C SER A 209 7.25 0.11 23.49
N TYR A 210 6.10 -0.30 22.94
CA TYR A 210 6.03 -0.93 21.62
C TYR A 210 6.47 0.04 20.51
N VAL A 211 5.97 1.27 20.50
CA VAL A 211 6.34 2.30 19.52
C VAL A 211 7.85 2.56 19.56
N GLU A 212 8.44 2.63 20.75
CA GLU A 212 9.90 2.80 20.88
C GLU A 212 10.69 1.59 20.41
N ALA A 213 10.24 0.37 20.73
CA ALA A 213 10.87 -0.85 20.28
C ALA A 213 10.81 -1.05 18.76
N PHE A 214 9.73 -0.58 18.12
CA PHE A 214 9.49 -0.71 16.69
C PHE A 214 10.60 -0.07 15.82
N TRP A 215 11.24 1.01 16.28
CA TRP A 215 12.33 1.66 15.54
C TRP A 215 13.53 0.74 15.28
N ASN A 216 13.70 -0.35 16.04
CA ASN A 216 14.78 -1.31 15.85
C ASN A 216 14.55 -2.31 14.71
N VAL A 217 13.33 -2.38 14.18
CA VAL A 217 12.96 -3.32 13.11
C VAL A 217 12.55 -2.62 11.82
N VAL A 218 12.63 -1.29 11.74
CA VAL A 218 12.24 -0.54 10.54
C VAL A 218 13.15 -0.87 9.37
N ASN A 219 12.55 -1.28 8.25
CA ASN A 219 13.23 -1.54 6.97
C ASN A 219 13.36 -0.22 6.16
N TRP A 220 14.34 0.62 6.52
CA TRP A 220 14.54 1.89 5.85
C TRP A 220 14.79 1.78 4.34
N PRO A 221 15.50 0.77 3.81
CA PRO A 221 15.60 0.55 2.36
C PRO A 221 14.24 0.41 1.67
N GLU A 222 13.30 -0.33 2.25
CA GLU A 222 11.94 -0.46 1.70
C GLU A 222 11.17 0.87 1.78
N VAL A 223 11.27 1.59 2.90
CA VAL A 223 10.63 2.90 3.05
C VAL A 223 11.19 3.89 2.02
N ALA A 224 12.51 3.88 1.77
CA ALA A 224 13.14 4.71 0.75
C ALA A 224 12.70 4.33 -0.67
N ALA A 225 12.56 3.04 -0.97
CA ALA A 225 12.04 2.58 -2.26
C ALA A 225 10.59 3.04 -2.49
N ARG A 226 9.75 3.01 -1.45
CA ARG A 226 8.37 3.54 -1.50
C ARG A 226 8.34 5.05 -1.69
N TYR A 227 9.22 5.77 -1.03
CA TYR A 227 9.37 7.21 -1.23
C TYR A 227 9.73 7.53 -2.68
N ALA A 228 10.77 6.87 -3.22
CA ALA A 228 11.19 7.06 -4.60
C ALA A 228 10.12 6.69 -5.64
N ALA A 229 9.32 5.63 -5.37
CA ALA A 229 8.22 5.23 -6.25
C ALA A 229 7.01 6.19 -6.22
N ALA A 230 6.92 7.03 -5.20
CA ALA A 230 5.83 7.98 -5.01
C ALA A 230 6.17 9.40 -5.52
N LEU A 231 7.46 9.67 -5.87
CA LEU A 231 7.92 10.90 -6.55
C LEU A 231 7.49 10.92 -8.02
#